data_99607475bb45ab889a1c17339a183518
#
_entry.id   99607475bb45ab889a1c17339a183518
#
_cell.length_a   1.000
_cell.length_b   1.000
_cell.length_c   1.000
_cell.angle_alpha   90.00
_cell.angle_beta   90.00
_cell.angle_gamma   90.00
#
_symmetry.space_group_name_H-M   'P 1'
#
loop_
_entity.id
_entity.type
_entity.pdbx_description
1 polymer ?
#
loop_
_entity_poly.entity_id
_entity_poly.type
_entity_poly.pdbx_seq_one_letter_code
_entity_poly.pdbx_strand_id
1 'polypeptide(L)'
;MNTNKTLFIPVILGTPRQARMSEHAAKFMLEEVSKRDGVETELVDVRDIPLTTAGAGEDIKDPKFSATVMRADALVIVSPEYNHGYPGLLKHALDTNLKEYIHKAVGICGVSAGPFGGTRMIQDLLPVMRELGLVTIFWDVNFSSVQNLFDASGKLLDQSFVRRADKFLKELIWMAKVLRYGRENVPLE
;
A
#
# COMPACT_ATOMS: atom_id res chain seq x y z
N MET A 1 26.77 -10.99 3.86
CA MET A 1 25.50 -10.23 3.82
C MET A 1 24.44 -11.09 4.50
N ASN A 2 23.83 -10.63 5.59
CA ASN A 2 22.81 -11.43 6.29
C ASN A 2 21.46 -11.25 5.57
N THR A 3 21.25 -12.02 4.50
CA THR A 3 20.08 -11.90 3.59
C THR A 3 18.81 -12.58 4.16
N ASN A 4 18.87 -13.11 5.39
CA ASN A 4 17.82 -13.97 5.96
C ASN A 4 16.82 -13.25 6.89
N LYS A 5 16.86 -11.91 7.01
CA LYS A 5 15.87 -11.22 7.83
C LYS A 5 14.57 -11.04 7.03
N THR A 6 13.49 -11.61 7.53
CA THR A 6 12.14 -11.48 6.95
C THR A 6 11.77 -10.02 6.67
N LEU A 7 11.22 -9.74 5.50
CA LEU A 7 10.65 -8.44 5.17
C LEU A 7 9.24 -8.31 5.75
N PHE A 8 8.86 -7.12 6.18
CA PHE A 8 7.48 -6.83 6.54
C PHE A 8 6.88 -5.83 5.56
N ILE A 9 5.80 -6.27 4.86
CA ILE A 9 5.15 -5.52 3.80
C ILE A 9 3.64 -5.47 4.06
N PRO A 10 3.11 -4.52 4.84
CA PRO A 10 1.69 -4.38 5.07
C PRO A 10 0.95 -3.89 3.82
N VAL A 11 -0.31 -4.33 3.68
CA VAL A 11 -1.24 -3.90 2.64
C VAL A 11 -2.23 -2.91 3.25
N ILE A 12 -2.25 -1.67 2.77
CA ILE A 12 -3.14 -0.61 3.25
C ILE A 12 -4.37 -0.53 2.35
N LEU A 13 -5.55 -0.76 2.91
CA LEU A 13 -6.84 -0.58 2.24
C LEU A 13 -7.35 0.85 2.46
N GLY A 14 -7.24 1.68 1.42
CA GLY A 14 -7.32 3.15 1.46
C GLY A 14 -8.72 3.75 1.43
N THR A 15 -9.82 3.01 1.73
CA THR A 15 -11.17 3.59 1.71
C THR A 15 -12.05 3.12 2.86
N PRO A 16 -12.84 4.03 3.48
CA PRO A 16 -13.74 3.67 4.58
C PRO A 16 -15.12 3.18 4.12
N ARG A 17 -15.45 3.18 2.82
CA ARG A 17 -16.81 2.83 2.35
C ARG A 17 -17.21 1.43 2.76
N GLN A 18 -18.49 1.25 3.09
CA GLN A 18 -19.11 -0.06 3.23
C GLN A 18 -19.29 -0.72 1.85
N ALA A 19 -19.33 -2.05 1.80
CA ALA A 19 -19.48 -2.84 0.56
C ALA A 19 -18.52 -2.40 -0.58
N ARG A 20 -17.30 -2.00 -0.24
CA ARG A 20 -16.28 -1.51 -1.18
C ARG A 20 -15.64 -2.68 -1.93
N MET A 21 -15.69 -2.67 -3.24
CA MET A 21 -15.04 -3.68 -4.10
C MET A 21 -13.50 -3.68 -3.97
N SER A 22 -12.91 -2.55 -3.56
CA SER A 22 -11.46 -2.46 -3.29
C SER A 22 -11.00 -3.35 -2.14
N GLU A 23 -11.91 -3.84 -1.28
CA GLU A 23 -11.59 -4.82 -0.25
C GLU A 23 -11.20 -6.18 -0.86
N HIS A 24 -11.86 -6.61 -1.93
CA HIS A 24 -11.47 -7.84 -2.65
C HIS A 24 -10.08 -7.68 -3.28
N ALA A 25 -9.80 -6.53 -3.90
CA ALA A 25 -8.48 -6.24 -4.45
C ALA A 25 -7.38 -6.23 -3.38
N ALA A 26 -7.66 -5.63 -2.21
CA ALA A 26 -6.71 -5.61 -1.10
C ALA A 26 -6.47 -7.00 -0.50
N LYS A 27 -7.52 -7.81 -0.33
CA LYS A 27 -7.39 -9.20 0.13
C LYS A 27 -6.63 -10.07 -0.88
N PHE A 28 -6.87 -9.89 -2.17
CA PHE A 28 -6.09 -10.55 -3.22
C PHE A 28 -4.61 -10.16 -3.12
N MET A 29 -4.28 -8.87 -3.02
CA MET A 29 -2.89 -8.44 -2.87
C MET A 29 -2.25 -8.96 -1.58
N LEU A 30 -2.99 -8.97 -0.46
CA LEU A 30 -2.54 -9.54 0.81
C LEU A 30 -2.17 -11.03 0.65
N GLU A 31 -3.03 -11.80 -0.02
CA GLU A 31 -2.79 -13.21 -0.31
C GLU A 31 -1.55 -13.38 -1.19
N GLU A 32 -1.40 -12.57 -2.25
CA GLU A 32 -0.23 -12.64 -3.14
C GLU A 32 1.07 -12.27 -2.42
N VAL A 33 1.05 -11.29 -1.49
CA VAL A 33 2.20 -10.96 -0.64
C VAL A 33 2.53 -12.11 0.31
N SER A 34 1.53 -12.72 0.95
CA SER A 34 1.73 -13.80 1.92
C SER A 34 2.34 -15.06 1.33
N LYS A 35 2.21 -15.26 0.01
CA LYS A 35 2.83 -16.38 -0.75
C LYS A 35 4.33 -16.19 -0.98
N ARG A 36 4.92 -15.03 -0.62
CA ARG A 36 6.33 -14.73 -0.88
C ARG A 36 7.23 -15.22 0.24
N ASP A 37 8.20 -16.05 -0.11
CA ASP A 37 9.17 -16.56 0.86
C ASP A 37 9.93 -15.42 1.56
N GLY A 38 10.00 -15.47 2.88
CA GLY A 38 10.69 -14.48 3.68
C GLY A 38 9.98 -13.12 3.74
N VAL A 39 8.66 -13.09 3.53
CA VAL A 39 7.83 -11.89 3.65
C VAL A 39 6.70 -12.15 4.64
N GLU A 40 6.57 -11.26 5.63
CA GLU A 40 5.40 -11.12 6.50
C GLU A 40 4.53 -9.98 6.01
N THR A 41 3.22 -10.12 6.20
CA THR A 41 2.24 -9.11 5.79
C THR A 41 1.06 -9.05 6.75
N GLU A 42 0.38 -7.92 6.77
CA GLU A 42 -0.92 -7.73 7.42
C GLU A 42 -1.78 -6.76 6.61
N LEU A 43 -3.09 -6.82 6.80
CA LEU A 43 -4.01 -5.84 6.23
C LEU A 43 -4.21 -4.69 7.22
N VAL A 44 -3.95 -3.48 6.76
CA VAL A 44 -4.27 -2.24 7.48
C VAL A 44 -5.49 -1.61 6.81
N ASP A 45 -6.62 -1.62 7.48
CA ASP A 45 -7.82 -0.94 7.02
C ASP A 45 -7.87 0.49 7.60
N VAL A 46 -7.94 1.51 6.75
CA VAL A 46 -8.00 2.91 7.22
C VAL A 46 -9.23 3.19 8.09
N ARG A 47 -10.27 2.34 8.07
CA ARG A 47 -11.44 2.46 8.97
C ARG A 47 -11.11 2.17 10.44
N ASP A 48 -10.10 1.33 10.64
CA ASP A 48 -9.74 0.85 11.97
C ASP A 48 -8.72 1.76 12.66
N ILE A 49 -8.24 2.79 11.94
CA ILE A 49 -7.33 3.79 12.48
C ILE A 49 -8.17 4.88 13.16
N PRO A 50 -8.00 5.11 14.47
CA PRO A 50 -8.75 6.13 15.21
C PRO A 50 -8.21 7.53 14.90
N LEU A 51 -8.51 8.02 13.69
CA LEU A 51 -8.05 9.33 13.23
C LEU A 51 -8.74 10.46 14.00
N THR A 52 -7.96 11.42 14.48
CA THR A 52 -8.43 12.62 15.17
C THR A 52 -8.08 13.87 14.39
N THR A 53 -8.91 14.90 14.52
CA THR A 53 -8.63 16.27 14.06
C THR A 53 -8.22 17.18 15.22
N ALA A 54 -8.22 16.66 16.45
CA ALA A 54 -7.84 17.39 17.66
C ALA A 54 -6.37 17.06 17.98
N GLY A 55 -5.51 18.07 17.97
CA GLY A 55 -4.09 17.92 18.25
C GLY A 55 -3.18 18.19 17.05
N ALA A 56 -1.88 18.02 17.25
CA ALA A 56 -0.85 18.21 16.23
C ALA A 56 0.39 17.36 16.55
N GLY A 57 1.23 17.11 15.55
CA GLY A 57 2.48 16.38 15.72
C GLY A 57 2.26 14.95 16.22
N GLU A 58 2.91 14.56 17.29
CA GLU A 58 2.82 13.20 17.85
C GLU A 58 1.42 12.86 18.40
N ASP A 59 0.65 13.86 18.85
CA ASP A 59 -0.67 13.66 19.47
C ASP A 59 -1.74 13.16 18.49
N ILE A 60 -1.53 13.30 17.18
CA ILE A 60 -2.46 12.82 16.16
C ILE A 60 -2.15 11.39 15.68
N LYS A 61 -1.04 10.82 16.13
CA LYS A 61 -0.61 9.49 15.70
C LYS A 61 -1.42 8.39 16.39
N ASP A 62 -1.88 7.43 15.60
CA ASP A 62 -2.30 6.14 16.14
C ASP A 62 -1.06 5.27 16.43
N PRO A 63 -0.87 4.82 17.67
CA PRO A 63 0.33 4.06 18.03
C PRO A 63 0.48 2.74 17.27
N LYS A 64 -0.63 2.06 16.97
CA LYS A 64 -0.63 0.79 16.22
C LYS A 64 -0.25 1.01 14.77
N PHE A 65 -0.86 2.00 14.12
CA PHE A 65 -0.54 2.34 12.73
C PHE A 65 0.90 2.82 12.59
N SER A 66 1.35 3.70 13.51
CA SER A 66 2.75 4.18 13.52
C SER A 66 3.74 3.03 13.71
N ALA A 67 3.47 2.09 14.62
CA ALA A 67 4.32 0.92 14.81
C ALA A 67 4.36 0.01 13.56
N THR A 68 3.22 -0.20 12.90
CA THR A 68 3.14 -0.94 11.64
C THR A 68 3.98 -0.28 10.55
N VAL A 69 3.83 1.03 10.36
CA VAL A 69 4.59 1.78 9.34
C VAL A 69 6.07 1.82 9.69
N MET A 70 6.42 2.02 10.96
CA MET A 70 7.82 2.02 11.41
C MET A 70 8.51 0.67 11.14
N ARG A 71 7.83 -0.44 11.40
CA ARG A 71 8.32 -1.81 11.16
C ARG A 71 8.45 -2.13 9.67
N ALA A 72 7.62 -1.53 8.81
CA ALA A 72 7.54 -1.87 7.39
C ALA A 72 8.86 -1.66 6.65
N ASP A 73 9.20 -2.60 5.77
CA ASP A 73 10.29 -2.47 4.78
C ASP A 73 9.78 -1.88 3.45
N ALA A 74 8.53 -2.13 3.15
CA ALA A 74 7.79 -1.55 2.04
C ALA A 74 6.29 -1.52 2.38
N LEU A 75 5.50 -0.82 1.55
CA LEU A 75 4.05 -0.71 1.68
C LEU A 75 3.38 -1.08 0.35
N VAL A 76 2.21 -1.73 0.42
CA VAL A 76 1.28 -1.84 -0.70
C VAL A 76 0.06 -0.99 -0.38
N ILE A 77 -0.24 0.01 -1.18
CA ILE A 77 -1.45 0.84 -1.02
C ILE A 77 -2.49 0.43 -2.05
N VAL A 78 -3.65 -0.05 -1.61
CA VAL A 78 -4.78 -0.38 -2.47
C VAL A 78 -5.88 0.65 -2.25
N SER A 79 -6.14 1.48 -3.25
CA SER A 79 -7.07 2.60 -3.12
C SER A 79 -8.00 2.73 -4.32
N PRO A 80 -9.29 3.02 -4.10
CA PRO A 80 -10.18 3.39 -5.19
C PRO A 80 -9.95 4.82 -5.66
N GLU A 81 -10.36 5.08 -6.91
CA GLU A 81 -10.46 6.43 -7.47
C GLU A 81 -11.82 7.05 -7.11
N TYR A 82 -11.80 8.17 -6.40
CA TYR A 82 -12.97 8.99 -6.11
C TYR A 82 -12.77 10.38 -6.68
N ASN A 83 -13.61 10.78 -7.65
CA ASN A 83 -13.55 12.11 -8.27
C ASN A 83 -12.14 12.48 -8.77
N HIS A 84 -11.48 11.53 -9.44
CA HIS A 84 -10.12 11.60 -9.99
C HIS A 84 -8.97 11.59 -8.96
N GLY A 85 -9.25 11.56 -7.67
CA GLY A 85 -8.26 11.50 -6.59
C GLY A 85 -8.42 10.27 -5.71
N TYR A 86 -7.65 10.22 -4.64
CA TYR A 86 -7.72 9.19 -3.60
C TYR A 86 -8.69 9.62 -2.46
N PRO A 87 -9.20 8.66 -1.64
CA PRO A 87 -10.07 8.98 -0.51
C PRO A 87 -9.39 9.87 0.53
N GLY A 88 -10.11 10.90 1.03
CA GLY A 88 -9.59 11.82 2.03
C GLY A 88 -9.14 11.15 3.34
N LEU A 89 -9.80 10.03 3.74
CA LEU A 89 -9.39 9.28 4.93
C LEU A 89 -8.03 8.60 4.74
N LEU A 90 -7.69 8.13 3.52
CA LEU A 90 -6.35 7.64 3.22
C LEU A 90 -5.32 8.75 3.40
N LYS A 91 -5.60 9.95 2.86
CA LYS A 91 -4.69 11.09 3.02
C LYS A 91 -4.50 11.44 4.50
N HIS A 92 -5.60 11.50 5.26
CA HIS A 92 -5.53 11.77 6.69
C HIS A 92 -4.67 10.74 7.43
N ALA A 93 -4.88 9.44 7.17
CA ALA A 93 -4.06 8.39 7.77
C ALA A 93 -2.58 8.54 7.43
N LEU A 94 -2.26 8.79 6.16
CA LEU A 94 -0.87 8.99 5.72
C LEU A 94 -0.21 10.19 6.40
N ASP A 95 -0.95 11.30 6.58
CA ASP A 95 -0.44 12.55 7.16
C ASP A 95 -0.16 12.48 8.66
N THR A 96 -0.63 11.44 9.35
CA THR A 96 -0.33 11.26 10.78
C THR A 96 1.10 10.82 11.05
N ASN A 97 1.84 10.37 10.04
CA ASN A 97 3.22 9.92 10.15
C ASN A 97 4.09 10.60 9.08
N LEU A 98 5.39 10.74 9.33
CA LEU A 98 6.35 11.27 8.34
C LEU A 98 7.66 10.49 8.38
N LYS A 99 8.41 10.58 9.47
CA LYS A 99 9.72 9.94 9.63
C LYS A 99 9.67 8.41 9.51
N GLU A 100 8.50 7.83 9.81
CA GLU A 100 8.23 6.40 9.73
C GLU A 100 8.24 5.87 8.30
N TYR A 101 8.01 6.73 7.30
CA TYR A 101 7.98 6.37 5.87
C TYR A 101 9.31 6.51 5.16
N ILE A 102 10.19 7.40 5.65
CA ILE A 102 11.37 7.84 4.90
C ILE A 102 12.24 6.65 4.45
N HIS A 103 12.61 6.67 3.17
CA HIS A 103 13.45 5.66 2.50
C HIS A 103 12.87 4.25 2.52
N LYS A 104 11.54 4.10 2.46
CA LYS A 104 10.88 2.81 2.26
C LYS A 104 10.27 2.73 0.88
N ALA A 105 10.17 1.50 0.33
CA ALA A 105 9.52 1.30 -0.95
C ALA A 105 7.99 1.35 -0.80
N VAL A 106 7.31 1.79 -1.85
CA VAL A 106 5.85 1.71 -1.93
C VAL A 106 5.41 1.31 -3.33
N GLY A 107 4.47 0.38 -3.40
CA GLY A 107 3.74 0.03 -4.60
C GLY A 107 2.27 0.41 -4.47
N ILE A 108 1.67 0.88 -5.56
CA ILE A 108 0.30 1.40 -5.56
C ILE A 108 -0.59 0.53 -6.44
N CYS A 109 -1.76 0.18 -5.92
CA CYS A 109 -2.79 -0.54 -6.63
C CYS A 109 -4.04 0.35 -6.73
N GLY A 110 -4.39 0.74 -7.94
CA GLY A 110 -5.58 1.52 -8.22
C GLY A 110 -6.80 0.64 -8.45
N VAL A 111 -7.97 1.12 -8.02
CA VAL A 111 -9.25 0.40 -8.19
C VAL A 111 -10.30 1.34 -8.72
N SER A 112 -11.02 0.94 -9.78
CA SER A 112 -12.20 1.70 -10.23
C SER A 112 -13.28 0.79 -10.85
N ALA A 113 -14.51 1.27 -10.83
CA ALA A 113 -15.62 0.65 -11.57
C ALA A 113 -15.49 0.87 -13.09
N GLY A 114 -14.79 1.91 -13.51
CA GLY A 114 -14.52 2.23 -14.91
C GLY A 114 -13.26 1.54 -15.46
N PRO A 115 -12.93 1.79 -16.74
CA PRO A 115 -11.86 1.08 -17.46
C PRO A 115 -10.43 1.50 -17.05
N PHE A 116 -10.26 2.59 -16.32
CA PHE A 116 -8.93 3.14 -16.01
C PHE A 116 -8.26 2.54 -14.78
N GLY A 117 -8.98 1.72 -13.98
CA GLY A 117 -8.38 1.01 -12.84
C GLY A 117 -7.73 1.91 -11.79
N GLY A 118 -8.24 3.15 -11.61
CA GLY A 118 -7.70 4.07 -10.62
C GLY A 118 -6.42 4.80 -11.05
N THR A 119 -6.10 4.86 -12.33
CA THR A 119 -4.86 5.49 -12.85
C THR A 119 -4.72 6.95 -12.40
N ARG A 120 -5.80 7.74 -12.40
CA ARG A 120 -5.74 9.15 -11.99
C ARG A 120 -5.47 9.29 -10.49
N MET A 121 -6.10 8.43 -9.69
CA MET A 121 -5.82 8.33 -8.25
C MET A 121 -4.34 8.02 -8.01
N ILE A 122 -3.75 7.08 -8.76
CA ILE A 122 -2.32 6.76 -8.64
C ILE A 122 -1.48 8.01 -8.95
N GLN A 123 -1.73 8.67 -10.07
CA GLN A 123 -0.99 9.89 -10.45
C GLN A 123 -1.10 11.00 -9.41
N ASP A 124 -2.28 11.17 -8.81
CA ASP A 124 -2.52 12.17 -7.77
C ASP A 124 -1.84 11.81 -6.44
N LEU A 125 -1.63 10.51 -6.18
CA LEU A 125 -0.96 10.03 -4.97
C LEU A 125 0.58 10.10 -5.05
N LEU A 126 1.19 10.06 -6.24
CA LEU A 126 2.65 10.07 -6.41
C LEU A 126 3.35 11.27 -5.73
N PRO A 127 2.87 12.53 -5.84
CA PRO A 127 3.47 13.65 -5.12
C PRO A 127 3.44 13.47 -3.59
N VAL A 128 2.38 12.85 -3.05
CA VAL A 128 2.26 12.56 -1.62
C VAL A 128 3.30 11.53 -1.19
N MET A 129 3.49 10.46 -1.98
CA MET A 129 4.52 9.45 -1.69
C MET A 129 5.91 10.08 -1.65
N ARG A 130 6.22 10.95 -2.60
CA ARG A 130 7.49 11.68 -2.64
C ARG A 130 7.68 12.55 -1.40
N GLU A 131 6.66 13.29 -0.99
CA GLU A 131 6.75 14.20 0.16
C GLU A 131 6.90 13.44 1.49
N LEU A 132 6.31 12.25 1.59
CA LEU A 132 6.50 11.34 2.71
C LEU A 132 7.87 10.62 2.70
N GLY A 133 8.72 10.86 1.69
CA GLY A 133 10.02 10.19 1.55
C GLY A 133 9.93 8.73 1.14
N LEU A 134 8.77 8.29 0.64
CA LEU A 134 8.55 6.96 0.07
C LEU A 134 9.11 6.88 -1.36
N VAL A 135 9.68 5.73 -1.71
CA VAL A 135 10.20 5.45 -3.04
C VAL A 135 9.22 4.56 -3.79
N THR A 136 8.51 5.13 -4.75
CA THR A 136 7.55 4.38 -5.58
C THR A 136 8.26 3.45 -6.54
N ILE A 137 7.76 2.22 -6.68
CA ILE A 137 8.21 1.30 -7.72
C ILE A 137 7.63 1.67 -9.09
N PHE A 138 8.19 1.11 -10.15
CA PHE A 138 7.76 1.43 -11.52
C PHE A 138 6.40 0.85 -11.90
N TRP A 139 6.06 -0.36 -11.38
CA TRP A 139 4.83 -1.06 -11.76
C TRP A 139 3.68 -0.75 -10.80
N ASP A 140 2.51 -0.48 -11.40
CA ASP A 140 1.23 -0.39 -10.69
C ASP A 140 0.35 -1.61 -11.01
N VAL A 141 -0.65 -1.88 -10.16
CA VAL A 141 -1.72 -2.82 -10.48
C VAL A 141 -3.04 -2.05 -10.57
N ASN A 142 -3.61 -1.98 -11.78
CA ASN A 142 -4.85 -1.26 -12.05
C ASN A 142 -6.02 -2.23 -12.14
N PHE A 143 -6.86 -2.30 -11.09
CA PHE A 143 -8.09 -3.10 -11.04
C PHE A 143 -9.23 -2.34 -11.72
N SER A 144 -9.28 -2.40 -13.06
CA SER A 144 -10.33 -1.79 -13.87
C SER A 144 -11.61 -2.66 -13.86
N SER A 145 -12.78 -2.02 -13.93
CA SER A 145 -14.07 -2.72 -13.91
C SER A 145 -14.17 -3.73 -12.76
N VAL A 146 -13.76 -3.32 -11.58
CA VAL A 146 -13.52 -4.18 -10.41
C VAL A 146 -14.72 -5.06 -10.06
N GLN A 147 -15.96 -4.60 -10.33
CA GLN A 147 -17.19 -5.36 -10.14
C GLN A 147 -17.26 -6.66 -10.94
N ASN A 148 -16.44 -6.79 -11.99
CA ASN A 148 -16.38 -7.96 -12.88
C ASN A 148 -15.15 -8.84 -12.60
N LEU A 149 -14.27 -8.44 -11.68
CA LEU A 149 -13.02 -9.13 -11.42
C LEU A 149 -13.11 -10.18 -10.32
N PHE A 150 -14.12 -10.08 -9.47
CA PHE A 150 -14.30 -10.98 -8.33
C PHE A 150 -15.70 -11.53 -8.30
N ASP A 151 -15.86 -12.80 -7.90
CA ASP A 151 -17.17 -13.39 -7.63
C ASP A 151 -17.74 -12.93 -6.27
N ALA A 152 -18.95 -13.40 -5.93
CA ALA A 152 -19.61 -13.06 -4.69
C ALA A 152 -18.87 -13.50 -3.42
N SER A 153 -17.95 -14.48 -3.53
CA SER A 153 -17.08 -14.93 -2.45
C SER A 153 -15.79 -14.10 -2.33
N GLY A 154 -15.53 -13.21 -3.30
CA GLY A 154 -14.30 -12.44 -3.41
C GLY A 154 -13.15 -13.16 -4.13
N LYS A 155 -13.43 -14.29 -4.79
CA LYS A 155 -12.44 -15.02 -5.58
C LYS A 155 -12.19 -14.32 -6.91
N LEU A 156 -10.92 -14.15 -7.26
CA LEU A 156 -10.50 -13.55 -8.52
C LEU A 156 -10.93 -14.41 -9.73
N LEU A 157 -11.57 -13.77 -10.70
CA LEU A 157 -12.04 -14.40 -11.94
C LEU A 157 -11.03 -14.28 -13.08
N ASP A 158 -10.26 -13.19 -13.15
CA ASP A 158 -9.25 -12.95 -14.20
C ASP A 158 -7.83 -13.28 -13.69
N GLN A 159 -7.32 -14.45 -14.07
CA GLN A 159 -5.99 -14.93 -13.70
C GLN A 159 -4.82 -14.07 -14.26
N SER A 160 -5.08 -13.14 -15.16
CA SER A 160 -4.04 -12.20 -15.62
C SER A 160 -3.53 -11.30 -14.49
N PHE A 161 -4.37 -11.04 -13.48
CA PHE A 161 -3.98 -10.25 -12.32
C PHE A 161 -2.96 -10.94 -11.42
N VAL A 162 -2.92 -12.29 -11.39
CA VAL A 162 -1.86 -13.03 -10.69
C VAL A 162 -0.48 -12.70 -11.30
N ARG A 163 -0.38 -12.65 -12.64
CA ARG A 163 0.88 -12.28 -13.31
C ARG A 163 1.25 -10.82 -13.10
N ARG A 164 0.24 -9.91 -13.06
CA ARG A 164 0.47 -8.48 -12.76
C ARG A 164 0.96 -8.30 -11.32
N ALA A 165 0.33 -8.95 -10.36
CA ALA A 165 0.75 -8.95 -8.96
C ALA A 165 2.17 -9.55 -8.79
N ASP A 166 2.48 -10.64 -9.51
CA ASP A 166 3.82 -11.25 -9.48
C ASP A 166 4.90 -10.26 -9.92
N LYS A 167 4.68 -9.57 -11.05
CA LYS A 167 5.62 -8.55 -11.58
C LYS A 167 5.80 -7.39 -10.60
N PHE A 168 4.72 -6.86 -10.08
CA PHE A 168 4.68 -5.81 -9.09
C PHE A 168 5.44 -6.20 -7.80
N LEU A 169 5.15 -7.38 -7.25
CA LEU A 169 5.76 -7.83 -6.00
C LEU A 169 7.24 -8.17 -6.15
N LYS A 170 7.68 -8.70 -7.29
CA LYS A 170 9.11 -8.92 -7.56
C LYS A 170 9.90 -7.64 -7.44
N GLU A 171 9.41 -6.56 -8.04
CA GLU A 171 10.06 -5.26 -7.98
C GLU A 171 9.98 -4.64 -6.58
N LEU A 172 8.80 -4.69 -5.95
CA LEU A 172 8.61 -4.14 -4.60
C LEU A 172 9.53 -4.81 -3.57
N ILE A 173 9.63 -6.14 -3.61
CA ILE A 173 10.49 -6.92 -2.72
C ILE A 173 11.97 -6.60 -2.99
N TRP A 174 12.37 -6.49 -4.26
CA TRP A 174 13.73 -6.10 -4.63
C TRP A 174 14.05 -4.71 -4.07
N MET A 175 13.19 -3.72 -4.31
CA MET A 175 13.36 -2.35 -3.82
C MET A 175 13.38 -2.30 -2.28
N ALA A 176 12.49 -3.04 -1.62
CA ALA A 176 12.47 -3.14 -0.15
C ALA A 176 13.80 -3.64 0.41
N LYS A 177 14.40 -4.67 -0.20
CA LYS A 177 15.72 -5.19 0.20
C LYS A 177 16.83 -4.15 0.03
N VAL A 178 16.85 -3.47 -1.11
CA VAL A 178 17.86 -2.42 -1.43
C VAL A 178 17.78 -1.26 -0.45
N LEU A 179 16.57 -0.72 -0.24
CA LEU A 179 16.37 0.41 0.65
C LEU A 179 16.59 0.05 2.12
N ARG A 180 16.21 -1.16 2.55
CA ARG A 180 16.55 -1.63 3.90
C ARG A 180 18.07 -1.72 4.09
N TYR A 181 18.77 -2.30 3.11
CA TYR A 181 20.23 -2.34 3.15
C TYR A 181 20.82 -0.92 3.25
N GLY A 182 20.29 0.03 2.48
CA GLY A 182 20.70 1.43 2.54
C GLY A 182 20.49 2.03 3.94
N ARG A 183 19.30 1.91 4.50
CA ARG A 183 18.99 2.41 5.85
C ARG A 183 19.86 1.81 6.95
N GLU A 184 20.23 0.53 6.82
CA GLU A 184 21.02 -0.18 7.84
C GLU A 184 22.55 0.02 7.69
N ASN A 185 23.06 0.34 6.48
CA ASN A 185 24.49 0.24 6.19
C ASN A 185 25.10 1.47 5.52
N VAL A 186 24.31 2.39 5.01
CA VAL A 186 24.81 3.58 4.30
C VAL A 186 24.37 4.83 5.05
N PRO A 187 25.30 5.53 5.75
CA PRO A 187 24.96 6.77 6.46
C PRO A 187 24.56 7.86 5.46
N LEU A 188 23.60 8.69 5.84
CA LEU A 188 23.35 9.98 5.21
C LEU A 188 24.36 10.98 5.80
N GLU A 189 25.26 11.47 4.97
CA GLU A 189 26.25 12.50 5.35
C GLU A 189 25.58 13.89 5.43
#